data_b7dcc2e96798222276fedebdff2bc27b
#
_entry.id   b7dcc2e96798222276fedebdff2bc27b
#
_cell.length_a   1.000
_cell.length_b   1.000
_cell.length_c   1.000
_cell.angle_alpha   90.00
_cell.angle_beta   90.00
_cell.angle_gamma   90.00
#
_symmetry.space_group_name_H-M   'P 1'
#
loop_
_entity.id
_entity.type
_entity.pdbx_description
1 polymer ?
#
loop_
_entity_poly.entity_id
_entity_poly.type
_entity_poly.pdbx_seq_one_letter_code
_entity_poly.pdbx_strand_id
1 'polypeptide(L)'
;MASTTVTPTRMVLNQLKARLKTARRGHKLLKDKRDELMRQFMDVVKLNKKLRTRVEDGLTAAFAAQQVASSIMSPEMLEQALIYPRQSVELEMSFKNIMSVNVPIYSFKTANNDPGEIYPYGFAQTSGELDDALSQLSKVFEDMLELAQVEKTMQLLAEEIEKTRRRVNALEYVMIPELEENIRYITMKLEENENSTKVRLIKVKEMVLEQAHHYKE
;
A
#
# COMPACT_ATOMS: atom_id res chain seq x y z
N MET A 1 -28.21 -6.41 11.91
CA MET A 1 -27.73 -6.47 10.53
C MET A 1 -28.90 -6.90 9.65
N ALA A 2 -29.23 -6.16 8.59
CA ALA A 2 -30.35 -6.49 7.73
C ALA A 2 -30.03 -7.80 7.00
N SER A 3 -30.71 -8.88 7.36
CA SER A 3 -30.66 -10.11 6.62
C SER A 3 -31.23 -9.83 5.23
N THR A 4 -30.37 -9.79 4.23
CA THR A 4 -30.80 -9.82 2.83
C THR A 4 -31.66 -11.08 2.69
N THR A 5 -32.98 -10.90 2.45
CA THR A 5 -33.93 -12.00 2.23
C THR A 5 -33.54 -12.72 0.94
N VAL A 6 -32.65 -13.68 1.08
CA VAL A 6 -32.18 -14.51 -0.08
C VAL A 6 -33.25 -15.55 -0.34
N THR A 7 -33.80 -15.57 -1.55
CA THR A 7 -34.77 -16.61 -1.98
C THR A 7 -34.16 -17.99 -1.91
N PRO A 8 -34.76 -18.94 -1.15
CA PRO A 8 -34.20 -20.27 -0.93
C PRO A 8 -34.42 -21.18 -2.14
N THR A 9 -33.52 -21.12 -3.13
CA THR A 9 -33.54 -21.97 -4.31
C THR A 9 -32.25 -22.74 -4.48
N ARG A 10 -32.27 -23.94 -5.09
CA ARG A 10 -31.08 -24.72 -5.39
C ARG A 10 -30.07 -23.97 -6.27
N MET A 11 -30.57 -23.12 -7.19
CA MET A 11 -29.74 -22.31 -8.06
C MET A 11 -28.93 -21.27 -7.25
N VAL A 12 -29.60 -20.54 -6.37
CA VAL A 12 -28.96 -19.54 -5.49
C VAL A 12 -27.96 -20.20 -4.52
N LEU A 13 -28.30 -21.39 -3.99
CA LEU A 13 -27.38 -22.16 -3.16
C LEU A 13 -26.05 -22.46 -3.87
N ASN A 14 -26.12 -22.94 -5.12
CA ASN A 14 -24.93 -23.24 -5.92
C ASN A 14 -24.11 -21.99 -6.23
N GLN A 15 -24.77 -20.87 -6.53
CA GLN A 15 -24.11 -19.57 -6.76
C GLN A 15 -23.39 -19.10 -5.49
N LEU A 16 -24.01 -19.18 -4.32
CA LEU A 16 -23.39 -18.79 -3.04
C LEU A 16 -22.21 -19.69 -2.67
N LYS A 17 -22.32 -21.01 -2.90
CA LYS A 17 -21.19 -21.93 -2.71
C LYS A 17 -20.01 -21.60 -3.63
N ALA A 18 -20.27 -21.27 -4.89
CA ALA A 18 -19.24 -20.82 -5.82
C ALA A 18 -18.59 -19.51 -5.38
N ARG A 19 -19.40 -18.52 -4.95
CA ARG A 19 -18.91 -17.25 -4.40
C ARG A 19 -18.07 -17.46 -3.14
N LEU A 20 -18.51 -18.31 -2.21
CA LEU A 20 -17.74 -18.63 -1.01
C LEU A 20 -16.37 -19.25 -1.34
N LYS A 21 -16.34 -20.17 -2.30
CA LYS A 21 -15.08 -20.77 -2.78
C LYS A 21 -14.12 -19.72 -3.35
N THR A 22 -14.66 -18.78 -4.15
CA THR A 22 -13.88 -17.66 -4.71
C THR A 22 -13.42 -16.69 -3.62
N ALA A 23 -14.29 -16.34 -2.66
CA ALA A 23 -13.97 -15.46 -1.54
C ALA A 23 -12.84 -16.04 -0.66
N ARG A 24 -12.90 -17.33 -0.33
CA ARG A 24 -11.83 -17.99 0.43
C ARG A 24 -10.49 -18.03 -0.32
N ARG A 25 -10.50 -18.27 -1.63
CA ARG A 25 -9.29 -18.19 -2.46
C ARG A 25 -8.75 -16.75 -2.52
N GLY A 26 -9.63 -15.76 -2.75
CA GLY A 26 -9.27 -14.37 -2.78
C GLY A 26 -8.69 -13.87 -1.45
N HIS A 27 -9.29 -14.29 -0.32
CA HIS A 27 -8.76 -14.01 1.01
C HIS A 27 -7.33 -14.53 1.18
N LYS A 28 -7.06 -15.79 0.82
CA LYS A 28 -5.72 -16.36 0.90
C LYS A 28 -4.71 -15.59 0.05
N LEU A 29 -5.03 -15.33 -1.23
CA LEU A 29 -4.14 -14.59 -2.13
C LEU A 29 -3.87 -13.16 -1.67
N LEU A 30 -4.88 -12.46 -1.15
CA LEU A 30 -4.70 -11.10 -0.61
C LEU A 30 -3.90 -11.10 0.69
N LYS A 31 -4.04 -12.14 1.52
CA LYS A 31 -3.22 -12.33 2.72
C LYS A 31 -1.75 -12.53 2.34
N ASP A 32 -1.48 -13.44 1.40
CA ASP A 32 -0.13 -13.70 0.89
C ASP A 32 0.47 -12.42 0.26
N LYS A 33 -0.32 -11.67 -0.52
CA LYS A 33 0.10 -10.36 -1.08
C LYS A 33 0.45 -9.36 0.02
N ARG A 34 -0.39 -9.24 1.06
CA ARG A 34 -0.14 -8.33 2.19
C ARG A 34 1.15 -8.68 2.92
N ASP A 35 1.38 -9.96 3.16
CA ASP A 35 2.54 -10.42 3.92
C ASP A 35 3.84 -10.17 3.13
N GLU A 36 3.82 -10.35 1.82
CA GLU A 36 4.96 -10.02 0.95
C GLU A 36 5.19 -8.51 0.85
N LEU A 37 4.12 -7.70 0.69
CA LEU A 37 4.24 -6.23 0.74
C LEU A 37 4.84 -5.75 2.06
N MET A 38 4.43 -6.36 3.19
CA MET A 38 4.97 -6.03 4.50
C MET A 38 6.46 -6.36 4.61
N ARG A 39 6.91 -7.47 4.03
CA ARG A 39 8.33 -7.84 4.00
C ARG A 39 9.15 -6.78 3.24
N GLN A 40 8.70 -6.40 2.04
CA GLN A 40 9.37 -5.38 1.23
C GLN A 40 9.35 -4.01 1.91
N PHE A 41 8.23 -3.65 2.54
CA PHE A 41 8.12 -2.42 3.32
C PHE A 41 9.16 -2.37 4.46
N MET A 42 9.34 -3.46 5.20
CA MET A 42 10.33 -3.53 6.27
C MET A 42 11.77 -3.37 5.77
N ASP A 43 12.08 -3.88 4.58
CA ASP A 43 13.41 -3.69 3.98
C ASP A 43 13.62 -2.23 3.55
N VAL A 44 12.61 -1.59 2.99
CA VAL A 44 12.64 -0.16 2.65
C VAL A 44 12.77 0.71 3.92
N VAL A 45 12.08 0.36 5.02
CA VAL A 45 12.19 1.08 6.30
C VAL A 45 13.61 1.01 6.86
N LYS A 46 14.29 -0.15 6.76
CA LYS A 46 15.69 -0.28 7.20
C LYS A 46 16.63 0.59 6.36
N LEU A 47 16.40 0.65 5.04
CA LEU A 47 17.16 1.51 4.14
C LEU A 47 16.91 3.00 4.46
N ASN A 48 15.64 3.38 4.62
CA ASN A 48 15.26 4.75 5.01
C ASN A 48 15.96 5.20 6.28
N LYS A 49 15.95 4.36 7.32
CA LYS A 49 16.62 4.68 8.59
C LYS A 49 18.12 4.94 8.40
N LYS A 50 18.80 4.13 7.59
CA LYS A 50 20.25 4.31 7.33
C LYS A 50 20.54 5.60 6.58
N LEU A 51 19.76 5.88 5.50
CA LEU A 51 19.91 7.10 4.71
C LEU A 51 19.59 8.32 5.54
N ARG A 52 18.51 8.29 6.33
CA ARG A 52 18.11 9.40 7.18
C ARG A 52 19.18 9.77 8.21
N THR A 53 19.77 8.78 8.90
CA THR A 53 20.86 9.04 9.83
C THR A 53 22.06 9.66 9.11
N ARG A 54 22.42 9.17 7.91
CA ARG A 54 23.51 9.73 7.11
C ARG A 54 23.24 11.17 6.70
N VAL A 55 22.01 11.46 6.24
CA VAL A 55 21.59 12.81 5.87
C VAL A 55 21.57 13.76 7.09
N GLU A 56 21.05 13.33 8.23
CA GLU A 56 21.02 14.09 9.48
C GLU A 56 22.44 14.46 9.96
N ASP A 57 23.36 13.48 9.96
CA ASP A 57 24.75 13.68 10.33
C ASP A 57 25.44 14.64 9.36
N GLY A 58 25.24 14.46 8.04
CA GLY A 58 25.81 15.32 7.02
C GLY A 58 25.27 16.76 7.05
N LEU A 59 23.96 16.94 7.24
CA LEU A 59 23.36 18.26 7.40
C LEU A 59 23.85 18.97 8.65
N THR A 60 24.02 18.24 9.77
CA THR A 60 24.55 18.81 11.01
C THR A 60 25.97 19.33 10.79
N ALA A 61 26.82 18.60 10.06
CA ALA A 61 28.16 19.03 9.71
C ALA A 61 28.13 20.26 8.77
N ALA A 62 27.28 20.26 7.74
CA ALA A 62 27.13 21.37 6.81
C ALA A 62 26.65 22.66 7.51
N PHE A 63 25.66 22.56 8.41
CA PHE A 63 25.18 23.69 9.20
C PHE A 63 26.22 24.20 10.18
N ALA A 64 27.03 23.34 10.80
CA ALA A 64 28.12 23.78 11.65
C ALA A 64 29.17 24.57 10.85
N ALA A 65 29.55 24.11 9.66
CA ALA A 65 30.45 24.83 8.78
C ALA A 65 29.85 26.18 8.32
N GLN A 66 28.57 26.22 7.99
CA GLN A 66 27.88 27.45 7.64
C GLN A 66 27.83 28.47 8.81
N GLN A 67 27.67 27.98 10.05
CA GLN A 67 27.71 28.87 11.23
C GLN A 67 29.10 29.50 11.39
N VAL A 68 30.17 28.75 11.15
CA VAL A 68 31.54 29.30 11.19
C VAL A 68 31.70 30.36 10.10
N ALA A 69 31.29 30.06 8.84
CA ALA A 69 31.32 31.02 7.75
C ALA A 69 30.54 32.32 8.09
N SER A 70 29.32 32.19 8.69
CA SER A 70 28.49 33.32 9.13
C SER A 70 29.10 34.14 10.26
N SER A 71 30.01 33.58 11.06
CA SER A 71 30.71 34.33 12.10
C SER A 71 31.85 35.20 11.56
N ILE A 72 32.39 34.86 10.41
CA ILE A 72 33.51 35.53 9.75
C ILE A 72 33.03 36.56 8.73
N MET A 73 31.94 36.27 8.01
CA MET A 73 31.37 37.10 6.96
C MET A 73 30.21 37.96 7.49
N SER A 74 30.04 39.17 6.91
CA SER A 74 28.83 39.96 7.22
C SER A 74 27.58 39.28 6.58
N PRO A 75 26.40 39.42 7.20
CA PRO A 75 25.15 38.86 6.66
C PRO A 75 24.85 39.32 5.23
N GLU A 76 25.17 40.56 4.89
CA GLU A 76 24.95 41.16 3.58
C GLU A 76 25.84 40.49 2.51
N MET A 77 27.12 40.23 2.86
CA MET A 77 28.04 39.52 1.94
C MET A 77 27.62 38.08 1.71
N LEU A 78 27.14 37.41 2.73
CA LEU A 78 26.67 36.00 2.64
C LEU A 78 25.41 35.91 1.77
N GLU A 79 24.47 36.85 1.94
CA GLU A 79 23.26 36.91 1.11
C GLU A 79 23.62 37.20 -0.36
N GLN A 80 24.52 38.14 -0.63
CA GLN A 80 24.99 38.42 -1.99
C GLN A 80 25.69 37.22 -2.65
N ALA A 81 26.46 36.45 -1.89
CA ALA A 81 27.17 35.29 -2.38
C ALA A 81 26.22 34.16 -2.83
N LEU A 82 25.08 34.00 -2.14
CA LEU A 82 24.15 32.90 -2.36
C LEU A 82 22.92 33.22 -3.23
N ILE A 83 22.77 34.47 -3.67
CA ILE A 83 21.56 34.96 -4.36
C ILE A 83 21.37 34.33 -5.76
N TYR A 84 22.46 33.95 -6.44
CA TYR A 84 22.41 33.36 -7.78
C TYR A 84 23.02 31.96 -7.80
N PRO A 85 22.21 30.90 -7.74
CA PRO A 85 22.72 29.54 -7.90
C PRO A 85 23.21 29.32 -9.32
N ARG A 86 24.41 28.76 -9.49
CA ARG A 86 24.98 28.39 -10.79
C ARG A 86 24.60 26.97 -11.23
N GLN A 87 24.36 26.07 -10.29
CA GLN A 87 23.96 24.72 -10.59
C GLN A 87 22.43 24.62 -10.66
N SER A 88 21.95 23.95 -11.71
CA SER A 88 20.57 23.50 -11.80
C SER A 88 20.54 21.98 -11.86
N VAL A 89 19.60 21.39 -11.14
CA VAL A 89 19.39 19.94 -11.10
C VAL A 89 18.06 19.63 -11.75
N GLU A 90 18.10 18.86 -12.83
CA GLU A 90 16.92 18.35 -13.50
C GLU A 90 16.56 16.96 -12.97
N LEU A 91 15.30 16.79 -12.56
CA LEU A 91 14.78 15.52 -12.07
C LEU A 91 14.02 14.81 -13.20
N GLU A 92 14.53 13.67 -13.64
CA GLU A 92 13.79 12.74 -14.49
C GLU A 92 13.12 11.68 -13.64
N MET A 93 11.80 11.53 -13.79
CA MET A 93 11.00 10.57 -13.03
C MET A 93 10.61 9.39 -13.92
N SER A 94 10.99 8.19 -13.51
CA SER A 94 10.53 6.94 -14.08
C SER A 94 9.78 6.12 -13.05
N PHE A 95 9.01 5.11 -13.48
CA PHE A 95 8.22 4.28 -12.56
C PHE A 95 8.61 2.82 -12.68
N LYS A 96 8.79 2.18 -11.55
CA LYS A 96 8.96 0.72 -11.43
C LYS A 96 7.73 0.13 -10.74
N ASN A 97 7.21 -0.97 -11.26
CA ASN A 97 6.11 -1.67 -10.62
C ASN A 97 6.63 -2.69 -9.60
N ILE A 98 6.17 -2.56 -8.36
CA ILE A 98 6.45 -3.50 -7.26
C ILE A 98 5.10 -4.02 -6.77
N MET A 99 4.75 -5.26 -7.08
CA MET A 99 3.50 -5.92 -6.62
C MET A 99 2.23 -5.09 -6.86
N SER A 100 2.11 -4.49 -8.05
CA SER A 100 1.02 -3.59 -8.46
C SER A 100 1.07 -2.19 -7.82
N VAL A 101 2.17 -1.81 -7.17
CA VAL A 101 2.44 -0.44 -6.72
C VAL A 101 3.45 0.18 -7.68
N ASN A 102 3.11 1.32 -8.28
CA ASN A 102 4.02 2.07 -9.12
C ASN A 102 4.88 2.96 -8.23
N VAL A 103 6.13 2.58 -8.10
CA VAL A 103 7.13 3.26 -7.28
C VAL A 103 7.96 4.17 -8.19
N PRO A 104 8.17 5.45 -7.84
CA PRO A 104 9.00 6.35 -8.60
C PRO A 104 10.47 5.98 -8.44
N ILE A 105 11.21 6.09 -9.54
CA ILE A 105 12.67 6.08 -9.57
C ILE A 105 13.10 7.46 -10.05
N TYR A 106 13.92 8.12 -9.25
CA TYR A 106 14.47 9.44 -9.55
C TYR A 106 15.85 9.28 -10.18
N SER A 107 16.05 9.88 -11.34
CA SER A 107 17.37 10.09 -11.95
C SER A 107 17.63 11.58 -12.01
N PHE A 108 18.81 11.98 -11.52
CA PHE A 108 19.20 13.38 -11.43
C PHE A 108 20.24 13.66 -12.50
N LYS A 109 20.04 14.75 -13.24
CA LYS A 109 21.02 15.29 -14.16
C LYS A 109 21.40 16.67 -13.63
N THR A 110 22.66 16.83 -13.30
CA THR A 110 23.21 18.14 -13.03
C THR A 110 23.53 18.79 -14.36
N ALA A 111 22.99 19.96 -14.65
CA ALA A 111 23.13 20.63 -15.96
C ALA A 111 24.58 20.99 -16.27
N ASN A 112 25.40 21.17 -15.24
CA ASN A 112 26.81 21.51 -15.36
C ASN A 112 27.67 20.50 -14.59
N ASN A 113 28.55 19.81 -15.29
CA ASN A 113 29.46 18.80 -14.69
C ASN A 113 30.79 19.38 -14.21
N ASP A 114 30.97 20.71 -14.23
CA ASP A 114 32.23 21.32 -13.85
C ASP A 114 32.33 21.51 -12.34
N PRO A 115 33.29 20.86 -11.64
CA PRO A 115 33.43 20.96 -10.18
C PRO A 115 33.63 22.42 -9.67
N GLY A 116 34.13 23.32 -10.55
CA GLY A 116 34.30 24.75 -10.23
C GLY A 116 33.00 25.55 -10.21
N GLU A 117 31.91 25.03 -10.77
CA GLU A 117 30.62 25.74 -10.84
C GLU A 117 29.73 25.57 -9.59
N ILE A 118 30.19 24.81 -8.59
CA ILE A 118 29.51 24.70 -7.28
C ILE A 118 29.48 26.06 -6.59
N TYR A 119 30.48 26.92 -6.83
CA TYR A 119 30.66 28.20 -6.16
C TYR A 119 30.05 29.34 -6.98
N PRO A 120 28.90 29.94 -6.55
CA PRO A 120 28.22 30.98 -7.31
C PRO A 120 28.88 32.38 -7.17
N TYR A 121 29.97 32.51 -6.46
CA TYR A 121 30.60 33.75 -6.07
C TYR A 121 32.08 33.84 -6.46
N GLY A 122 32.62 35.05 -6.43
CA GLY A 122 34.04 35.33 -6.67
C GLY A 122 34.89 35.23 -5.40
N PHE A 123 36.09 34.72 -5.48
CA PHE A 123 37.01 34.45 -4.37
C PHE A 123 37.50 35.70 -3.62
N ALA A 124 37.24 36.91 -4.13
CA ALA A 124 37.79 38.15 -3.54
C ALA A 124 37.10 38.63 -2.27
N GLN A 125 35.87 38.19 -2.03
CA GLN A 125 35.03 38.69 -0.91
C GLN A 125 34.43 37.58 -0.05
N THR A 126 34.81 36.29 -0.29
CA THR A 126 34.26 35.12 0.39
C THR A 126 35.34 34.41 1.18
N SER A 127 34.96 33.80 2.32
CA SER A 127 35.86 33.01 3.13
C SER A 127 35.89 31.55 2.67
N GLY A 128 37.05 30.86 2.81
CA GLY A 128 37.16 29.44 2.49
C GLY A 128 36.22 28.53 3.31
N GLU A 129 35.77 28.98 4.46
CA GLU A 129 34.80 28.27 5.30
C GLU A 129 33.42 28.10 4.60
N LEU A 130 33.06 29.06 3.75
CA LEU A 130 31.83 28.96 2.94
C LEU A 130 31.99 27.89 1.86
N ASP A 131 33.18 27.75 1.28
CA ASP A 131 33.49 26.69 0.30
C ASP A 131 33.36 25.32 0.92
N ASP A 132 33.87 25.13 2.15
CA ASP A 132 33.74 23.88 2.89
C ASP A 132 32.26 23.56 3.20
N ALA A 133 31.47 24.54 3.62
CA ALA A 133 30.05 24.37 3.88
C ALA A 133 29.28 23.91 2.61
N LEU A 134 29.53 24.56 1.47
CA LEU A 134 28.90 24.20 0.19
C LEU A 134 29.36 22.84 -0.32
N SER A 135 30.65 22.49 -0.17
CA SER A 135 31.17 21.17 -0.54
C SER A 135 30.51 20.07 0.30
N GLN A 136 30.32 20.26 1.59
CA GLN A 136 29.60 19.33 2.46
C GLN A 136 28.13 19.20 2.06
N LEU A 137 27.45 20.31 1.81
CA LEU A 137 26.04 20.34 1.41
C LEU A 137 25.85 19.61 0.06
N SER A 138 26.75 19.82 -0.90
CA SER A 138 26.69 19.14 -2.21
C SER A 138 26.77 17.62 -2.09
N LYS A 139 27.62 17.10 -1.17
CA LYS A 139 27.71 15.65 -0.90
C LYS A 139 26.45 15.09 -0.27
N VAL A 140 25.85 15.84 0.66
CA VAL A 140 24.61 15.43 1.34
C VAL A 140 23.41 15.53 0.40
N PHE A 141 23.45 16.40 -0.58
CA PHE A 141 22.35 16.61 -1.52
C PHE A 141 21.97 15.35 -2.29
N GLU A 142 22.95 14.56 -2.75
CA GLU A 142 22.69 13.27 -3.40
C GLU A 142 21.98 12.29 -2.47
N ASP A 143 22.46 12.17 -1.23
CA ASP A 143 21.82 11.32 -0.20
C ASP A 143 20.39 11.80 0.14
N MET A 144 20.12 13.12 0.13
CA MET A 144 18.78 13.69 0.33
C MET A 144 17.82 13.31 -0.79
N LEU A 145 18.28 13.31 -2.04
CA LEU A 145 17.47 12.93 -3.20
C LEU A 145 17.13 11.43 -3.17
N GLU A 146 18.12 10.59 -2.79
CA GLU A 146 17.90 9.15 -2.59
C GLU A 146 16.90 8.91 -1.43
N LEU A 147 17.04 9.64 -0.33
CA LEU A 147 16.10 9.59 0.80
C LEU A 147 14.68 9.94 0.37
N ALA A 148 14.50 11.00 -0.42
CA ALA A 148 13.19 11.42 -0.92
C ALA A 148 12.52 10.32 -1.78
N GLN A 149 13.28 9.62 -2.63
CA GLN A 149 12.80 8.47 -3.40
C GLN A 149 12.34 7.33 -2.48
N VAL A 150 13.16 6.99 -1.49
CA VAL A 150 12.88 5.90 -0.54
C VAL A 150 11.67 6.22 0.32
N GLU A 151 11.54 7.47 0.81
CA GLU A 151 10.38 7.91 1.58
C GLU A 151 9.09 7.86 0.76
N LYS A 152 9.13 8.30 -0.51
CA LYS A 152 7.96 8.21 -1.38
C LYS A 152 7.57 6.76 -1.66
N THR A 153 8.55 5.89 -1.86
CA THR A 153 8.35 4.44 -2.01
C THR A 153 7.67 3.86 -0.77
N MET A 154 8.17 4.18 0.41
CA MET A 154 7.62 3.74 1.69
C MET A 154 6.17 4.18 1.88
N GLN A 155 5.85 5.44 1.55
CA GLN A 155 4.50 5.97 1.63
C GLN A 155 3.52 5.19 0.74
N LEU A 156 3.88 4.96 -0.54
CA LEU A 156 3.04 4.24 -1.49
C LEU A 156 2.82 2.78 -1.10
N LEU A 157 3.86 2.11 -0.58
CA LEU A 157 3.74 0.75 -0.05
C LEU A 157 2.83 0.70 1.18
N ALA A 158 2.94 1.67 2.11
CA ALA A 158 2.09 1.74 3.30
C ALA A 158 0.61 1.91 2.93
N GLU A 159 0.29 2.78 1.97
CA GLU A 159 -1.07 2.98 1.47
C GLU A 159 -1.67 1.70 0.87
N GLU A 160 -0.89 0.96 0.07
CA GLU A 160 -1.38 -0.28 -0.53
C GLU A 160 -1.52 -1.42 0.51
N ILE A 161 -0.62 -1.48 1.50
CA ILE A 161 -0.74 -2.41 2.64
C ILE A 161 -2.04 -2.13 3.40
N GLU A 162 -2.35 -0.86 3.68
CA GLU A 162 -3.59 -0.48 4.37
C GLU A 162 -4.83 -0.86 3.56
N LYS A 163 -4.86 -0.57 2.25
CA LYS A 163 -5.94 -0.99 1.35
C LYS A 163 -6.12 -2.50 1.33
N THR A 164 -5.02 -3.23 1.21
CA THR A 164 -5.05 -4.70 1.18
C THR A 164 -5.51 -5.26 2.52
N ARG A 165 -5.06 -4.71 3.64
CA ARG A 165 -5.50 -5.07 5.00
C ARG A 165 -7.01 -4.88 5.16
N ARG A 166 -7.54 -3.74 4.72
CA ARG A 166 -8.99 -3.46 4.77
C ARG A 166 -9.78 -4.49 3.95
N ARG A 167 -9.29 -4.85 2.75
CA ARG A 167 -9.94 -5.88 1.90
C ARG A 167 -9.89 -7.27 2.52
N VAL A 168 -8.76 -7.66 3.10
CA VAL A 168 -8.62 -8.94 3.81
C VAL A 168 -9.59 -9.00 4.98
N ASN A 169 -9.65 -7.96 5.82
CA ASN A 169 -10.54 -7.89 6.96
C ASN A 169 -12.04 -7.93 6.54
N ALA A 170 -12.40 -7.22 5.47
CA ALA A 170 -13.78 -7.25 4.95
C ALA A 170 -14.18 -8.64 4.44
N LEU A 171 -13.26 -9.37 3.79
CA LEU A 171 -13.51 -10.75 3.38
C LEU A 171 -13.64 -11.69 4.59
N GLU A 172 -12.75 -11.58 5.57
CA GLU A 172 -12.65 -12.49 6.71
C GLU A 172 -13.80 -12.32 7.70
N TYR A 173 -14.12 -11.07 8.06
CA TYR A 173 -15.05 -10.80 9.15
C TYR A 173 -16.48 -10.45 8.69
N VAL A 174 -16.67 -10.10 7.42
CA VAL A 174 -18.00 -9.72 6.92
C VAL A 174 -18.47 -10.68 5.84
N MET A 175 -17.77 -10.76 4.72
CA MET A 175 -18.27 -11.44 3.52
C MET A 175 -18.31 -12.96 3.67
N ILE A 176 -17.26 -13.59 4.19
CA ILE A 176 -17.22 -15.06 4.35
C ILE A 176 -18.27 -15.53 5.35
N PRO A 177 -18.38 -14.96 6.57
CA PRO A 177 -19.41 -15.37 7.53
C PRO A 177 -20.83 -15.14 7.00
N GLU A 178 -21.10 -14.04 6.32
CA GLU A 178 -22.42 -13.77 5.72
C GLU A 178 -22.78 -14.81 4.66
N LEU A 179 -21.83 -15.18 3.80
CA LEU A 179 -22.06 -16.24 2.80
C LEU A 179 -22.30 -17.60 3.45
N GLU A 180 -21.59 -17.92 4.52
CA GLU A 180 -21.77 -19.18 5.26
C GLU A 180 -23.13 -19.24 5.95
N GLU A 181 -23.56 -18.16 6.56
CA GLU A 181 -24.88 -18.06 7.21
C GLU A 181 -26.02 -18.17 6.18
N ASN A 182 -25.90 -17.47 5.04
CA ASN A 182 -26.89 -17.58 3.96
C ASN A 182 -26.96 -18.98 3.37
N ILE A 183 -25.83 -19.66 3.17
CA ILE A 183 -25.79 -21.05 2.69
C ILE A 183 -26.46 -21.96 3.70
N ARG A 184 -26.19 -21.82 5.00
CA ARG A 184 -26.81 -22.60 6.06
C ARG A 184 -28.33 -22.40 6.07
N TYR A 185 -28.78 -21.15 6.00
CA TYR A 185 -30.20 -20.81 5.95
C TYR A 185 -30.93 -21.45 4.77
N ILE A 186 -30.39 -21.31 3.56
CA ILE A 186 -30.99 -21.89 2.36
C ILE A 186 -31.01 -23.41 2.42
N THR A 187 -29.93 -24.04 2.89
CA THR A 187 -29.86 -25.49 3.04
C THR A 187 -30.95 -26.00 3.98
N MET A 188 -31.09 -25.39 5.15
CA MET A 188 -32.14 -25.71 6.12
C MET A 188 -33.55 -25.56 5.51
N LYS A 189 -33.81 -24.49 4.76
CA LYS A 189 -35.12 -24.26 4.13
C LYS A 189 -35.41 -25.25 3.00
N LEU A 190 -34.43 -25.66 2.24
CA LEU A 190 -34.57 -26.68 1.20
C LEU A 190 -34.86 -28.06 1.83
N GLU A 191 -34.17 -28.42 2.90
CA GLU A 191 -34.39 -29.67 3.65
C GLU A 191 -35.80 -29.69 4.29
N GLU A 192 -36.26 -28.60 4.86
CA GLU A 192 -37.61 -28.44 5.39
C GLU A 192 -38.69 -28.67 4.31
N ASN A 193 -38.50 -28.05 3.13
CA ASN A 193 -39.41 -28.24 2.00
C ASN A 193 -39.39 -29.68 1.45
N GLU A 194 -38.22 -30.31 1.39
CA GLU A 194 -38.10 -31.71 0.96
C GLU A 194 -38.79 -32.65 1.95
N ASN A 195 -38.60 -32.42 3.26
CA ASN A 195 -39.25 -33.20 4.30
C ASN A 195 -40.77 -33.03 4.28
N SER A 196 -41.24 -31.78 4.16
CA SER A 196 -42.70 -31.50 4.03
C SER A 196 -43.30 -32.20 2.81
N THR A 197 -42.61 -32.21 1.69
CA THR A 197 -43.05 -32.93 0.47
C THR A 197 -43.08 -34.43 0.67
N LYS A 198 -42.07 -35.01 1.32
CA LYS A 198 -42.06 -36.45 1.66
C LYS A 198 -43.25 -36.83 2.56
N VAL A 199 -43.52 -36.03 3.61
CA VAL A 199 -44.67 -36.29 4.51
C VAL A 199 -45.98 -36.23 3.75
N ARG A 200 -46.18 -35.21 2.87
CA ARG A 200 -47.37 -35.15 2.00
C ARG A 200 -47.52 -36.38 1.08
N LEU A 201 -46.43 -36.83 0.47
CA LEU A 201 -46.45 -38.02 -0.40
C LEU A 201 -46.81 -39.27 0.39
N ILE A 202 -46.28 -39.45 1.62
CA ILE A 202 -46.64 -40.57 2.50
C ILE A 202 -48.16 -40.54 2.78
N LYS A 203 -48.72 -39.36 3.13
CA LYS A 203 -50.14 -39.22 3.42
C LYS A 203 -51.01 -39.52 2.20
N VAL A 204 -50.62 -39.02 1.01
CA VAL A 204 -51.32 -39.33 -0.24
C VAL A 204 -51.27 -40.84 -0.54
N LYS A 205 -50.13 -41.49 -0.31
CA LYS A 205 -50.00 -42.94 -0.48
C LYS A 205 -50.96 -43.71 0.45
N GLU A 206 -51.05 -43.32 1.73
CA GLU A 206 -51.98 -43.93 2.70
C GLU A 206 -53.42 -43.78 2.23
N MET A 207 -53.87 -42.58 1.83
CA MET A 207 -55.22 -42.34 1.33
C MET A 207 -55.55 -43.16 0.10
N VAL A 208 -54.60 -43.32 -0.88
CA VAL A 208 -54.80 -44.16 -2.09
C VAL A 208 -54.92 -45.63 -1.70
N LEU A 209 -54.15 -46.11 -0.73
CA LEU A 209 -54.23 -47.50 -0.27
C LEU A 209 -55.54 -47.77 0.44
N GLU A 210 -56.05 -46.87 1.30
CA GLU A 210 -57.33 -46.95 1.94
C GLU A 210 -58.49 -47.02 0.93
N GLN A 211 -58.46 -46.16 -0.08
CA GLN A 211 -59.47 -46.18 -1.17
C GLN A 211 -59.40 -47.48 -1.98
N ALA A 212 -58.19 -48.01 -2.25
CA ALA A 212 -58.05 -49.30 -2.98
C ALA A 212 -58.54 -50.48 -2.15
N HIS A 213 -58.50 -50.44 -0.81
CA HIS A 213 -59.08 -51.46 0.06
C HIS A 213 -60.60 -51.39 0.08
N HIS A 214 -61.20 -50.18 0.14
CA HIS A 214 -62.67 -50.01 0.08
C HIS A 214 -63.29 -50.43 -1.29
N TYR A 215 -62.51 -50.52 -2.37
CA TYR A 215 -63.00 -50.96 -3.67
C TYR A 215 -62.95 -52.47 -3.86
N LYS A 216 -62.39 -53.22 -2.87
CA LYS A 216 -62.27 -54.70 -2.90
C LYS A 216 -63.27 -55.42 -1.97
N GLU A 217 -64.04 -54.65 -1.16
CA GLU A 217 -65.24 -55.09 -0.47
C GLU A 217 -66.50 -54.76 -1.29
#